data_17a42e15e9858886c6c8e69d95eacf7b
#
_entry.id   17a42e15e9858886c6c8e69d95eacf7b
#
_cell.length_a   1.000
_cell.length_b   1.000
_cell.length_c   1.000
_cell.angle_alpha   90.00
_cell.angle_beta   90.00
_cell.angle_gamma   90.00
#
_symmetry.space_group_name_H-M   'P 1'
#
loop_
_entity.id
_entity.type
_entity.pdbx_description
1 polymer ?
#
loop_
_entity_poly.entity_id
_entity_poly.type
_entity_poly.pdbx_seq_one_letter_code
_entity_poly.pdbx_strand_id
1 'polypeptide(L)'
;MTWNFIYTGTPIALKKKVNEQNFGSGLATRLTCIPLPATNFEMLIREKTVDLEGDERLKAWAEKLDRMKGELSVQKIVDELYDWTARRMEDAKENDSKADEMLLKRCAYHGLNFSAPFIVMRHWDQMHQDGQYWCGEFETDEVDWRLSELIVNIQYACQRHYFGAMAEAYFDNKLKDASVNVQRRQKTLENFDRLPDEFTIDDVVRCFNLGSAASARKKVTRLQRDHLVEKVEEKSSQKALFRKTGTLML
;
A
#
# COMPACT_ATOMS: atom_id res chain seq x y z
N MET A 1 -2.58 27.05 -3.97
CA MET A 1 -1.53 26.98 -5.02
C MET A 1 -1.18 25.53 -5.25
N THR A 2 -1.35 25.02 -6.46
CA THR A 2 -1.03 23.63 -6.82
C THR A 2 0.33 23.60 -7.48
N TRP A 3 1.24 22.74 -6.98
CA TRP A 3 2.59 22.64 -7.51
C TRP A 3 2.77 21.25 -8.12
N ASN A 4 3.12 21.20 -9.40
CA ASN A 4 3.56 20.00 -10.08
C ASN A 4 5.06 20.15 -10.33
N PHE A 5 5.81 19.09 -10.05
CA PHE A 5 7.25 19.07 -10.30
C PHE A 5 7.71 17.69 -10.76
N ILE A 6 8.74 17.69 -11.57
CA ILE A 6 9.48 16.49 -11.96
C ILE A 6 10.88 16.63 -11.38
N TYR A 7 11.35 15.58 -10.72
CA TYR A 7 12.69 15.52 -10.17
C TYR A 7 13.42 14.28 -10.68
N THR A 8 14.60 14.47 -11.26
CA THR A 8 15.47 13.39 -11.68
C THR A 8 16.67 13.30 -10.73
N GLY A 9 17.05 12.09 -10.37
CA GLY A 9 18.14 11.89 -9.43
C GLY A 9 18.44 10.41 -9.20
N THR A 10 19.42 10.16 -8.34
CA THR A 10 19.76 8.81 -7.95
C THR A 10 18.88 8.33 -6.79
N PRO A 11 18.73 7.00 -6.57
CA PRO A 11 18.04 6.46 -5.39
C PRO A 11 18.58 6.98 -4.07
N ILE A 12 19.90 7.26 -4.00
CA ILE A 12 20.53 7.85 -2.80
C ILE A 12 20.04 9.29 -2.58
N ALA A 13 19.91 10.07 -3.63
CA ALA A 13 19.39 11.44 -3.54
C ALA A 13 17.91 11.44 -3.10
N LEU A 14 17.10 10.48 -3.57
CA LEU A 14 15.73 10.30 -3.14
C LEU A 14 15.66 9.98 -1.64
N LYS A 15 16.49 9.06 -1.14
CA LYS A 15 16.56 8.70 0.30
C LYS A 15 16.96 9.88 1.21
N LYS A 16 17.71 10.86 0.69
CA LYS A 16 18.01 12.09 1.43
C LYS A 16 16.80 13.02 1.54
N LYS A 17 15.89 12.99 0.56
CA LYS A 17 14.67 13.82 0.53
C LYS A 17 13.52 13.17 1.30
N VAL A 18 13.35 11.87 1.13
CA VAL A 18 12.37 11.07 1.88
C VAL A 18 13.14 10.20 2.87
N ASN A 19 13.00 10.51 4.15
CA ASN A 19 13.68 9.86 5.26
C ASN A 19 12.68 9.52 6.38
N GLU A 20 13.10 8.79 7.40
CA GLU A 20 12.24 8.36 8.51
C GLU A 20 11.51 9.53 9.19
N GLN A 21 12.15 10.70 9.31
CA GLN A 21 11.57 11.86 9.99
C GLN A 21 10.37 12.44 9.23
N ASN A 22 10.44 12.46 7.89
CA ASN A 22 9.37 13.01 7.06
C ASN A 22 8.46 11.92 6.44
N PHE A 23 8.79 10.65 6.61
CA PHE A 23 7.98 9.54 6.09
C PHE A 23 6.56 9.57 6.65
N GLY A 24 6.42 9.77 7.96
CA GLY A 24 5.14 9.88 8.65
C GLY A 24 4.24 11.02 8.17
N SER A 25 4.78 12.04 7.48
CA SER A 25 4.00 13.11 6.86
C SER A 25 3.23 12.67 5.60
N GLY A 26 3.46 11.44 5.13
CA GLY A 26 2.88 10.88 3.91
C GLY A 26 3.51 11.45 2.63
N LEU A 27 4.72 12.02 2.69
CA LEU A 27 5.41 12.54 1.50
C LEU A 27 5.71 11.42 0.52
N ALA A 28 6.20 10.27 1.00
CA ALA A 28 6.52 9.11 0.17
C ALA A 28 5.34 8.66 -0.72
N THR A 29 4.14 8.58 -0.15
CA THR A 29 2.95 8.14 -0.87
C THR A 29 2.44 9.14 -1.91
N ARG A 30 2.94 10.37 -1.90
CA ARG A 30 2.61 11.43 -2.88
C ARG A 30 3.56 11.46 -4.07
N LEU A 31 4.70 10.79 -3.97
CA LEU A 31 5.70 10.75 -5.03
C LEU A 31 5.43 9.55 -5.95
N THR A 32 5.42 9.81 -7.24
CA THR A 32 5.52 8.74 -8.25
C THR A 32 6.98 8.60 -8.63
N CYS A 33 7.56 7.45 -8.33
CA CYS A 33 8.94 7.15 -8.64
C CYS A 33 8.99 6.14 -9.78
N ILE A 34 9.65 6.48 -10.87
CA ILE A 34 9.83 5.59 -12.01
C ILE A 34 11.32 5.34 -12.18
N PRO A 35 11.77 4.06 -12.18
CA PRO A 35 13.17 3.76 -12.45
C PRO A 35 13.51 4.05 -13.91
N LEU A 36 14.61 4.76 -14.11
CA LEU A 36 15.17 4.88 -15.45
C LEU A 36 15.96 3.61 -15.79
N PRO A 37 15.98 3.20 -17.06
CA PRO A 37 16.78 2.05 -17.48
C PRO A 37 18.25 2.19 -17.06
N ALA A 38 18.85 1.09 -16.63
CA ALA A 38 20.28 1.05 -16.39
C ALA A 38 21.02 1.17 -17.73
N THR A 39 22.15 1.86 -17.73
CA THR A 39 22.97 2.03 -18.95
C THR A 39 23.71 0.75 -19.35
N ASN A 40 23.76 -0.27 -18.48
CA ASN A 40 24.41 -1.57 -18.70
C ASN A 40 25.85 -1.45 -19.29
N PHE A 41 26.57 -0.39 -18.89
CA PHE A 41 27.90 -0.05 -19.40
C PHE A 41 27.96 0.27 -20.92
N GLU A 42 26.81 0.55 -21.53
CA GLU A 42 26.78 0.99 -22.92
C GLU A 42 27.36 2.41 -23.04
N MET A 43 28.16 2.60 -24.10
CA MET A 43 28.67 3.92 -24.40
C MET A 43 27.54 4.83 -24.86
N LEU A 44 27.57 6.09 -24.42
CA LEU A 44 26.65 7.10 -24.94
C LEU A 44 26.83 7.21 -26.46
N ILE A 45 25.70 7.09 -27.17
CA ILE A 45 25.70 7.28 -28.64
C ILE A 45 26.02 8.75 -28.92
N ARG A 46 27.07 8.99 -29.70
CA ARG A 46 27.51 10.36 -30.06
C ARG A 46 26.49 11.10 -30.92
N GLU A 47 25.81 10.37 -31.78
CA GLU A 47 24.76 10.91 -32.63
C GLU A 47 23.42 10.65 -31.98
N LYS A 48 22.88 11.68 -31.34
CA LYS A 48 21.52 11.65 -30.82
C LYS A 48 20.58 11.88 -31.99
N THR A 49 19.87 10.83 -32.41
CA THR A 49 18.71 10.98 -33.28
C THR A 49 17.61 11.63 -32.46
N VAL A 50 17.33 12.88 -32.76
CA VAL A 50 16.20 13.59 -32.14
C VAL A 50 14.97 13.21 -32.97
N ASP A 51 14.00 12.56 -32.36
CA ASP A 51 12.69 12.29 -32.99
C ASP A 51 11.84 13.57 -32.94
N LEU A 52 12.12 14.50 -33.83
CA LEU A 52 11.43 15.78 -33.92
C LEU A 52 9.94 15.61 -34.21
N GLU A 53 9.57 14.60 -35.01
CA GLU A 53 8.15 14.32 -35.32
C GLU A 53 7.40 13.78 -34.09
N GLY A 54 8.03 12.91 -33.32
CA GLY A 54 7.49 12.43 -32.05
C GLY A 54 7.32 13.56 -31.03
N ASP A 55 8.31 14.43 -30.91
CA ASP A 55 8.26 15.58 -30.02
C ASP A 55 7.14 16.55 -30.40
N GLU A 56 6.94 16.84 -31.69
CA GLU A 56 5.82 17.68 -32.16
C GLU A 56 4.45 17.04 -31.91
N ARG A 57 4.33 15.73 -32.12
CA ARG A 57 3.10 14.99 -31.79
C ARG A 57 2.77 15.07 -30.30
N LEU A 58 3.75 14.85 -29.43
CA LEU A 58 3.58 14.96 -27.98
C LEU A 58 3.17 16.38 -27.56
N LYS A 59 3.80 17.41 -28.16
CA LYS A 59 3.44 18.81 -27.90
C LYS A 59 1.99 19.10 -28.34
N ALA A 60 1.60 18.66 -29.52
CA ALA A 60 0.22 18.84 -29.99
C ALA A 60 -0.82 18.18 -29.07
N TRP A 61 -0.52 16.98 -28.54
CA TRP A 61 -1.36 16.33 -27.56
C TRP A 61 -1.39 17.08 -26.22
N ALA A 62 -0.26 17.55 -25.73
CA ALA A 62 -0.18 18.34 -24.51
C ALA A 62 -1.04 19.60 -24.61
N GLU A 63 -0.98 20.33 -25.73
CA GLU A 63 -1.80 21.52 -25.98
C GLU A 63 -3.31 21.21 -26.03
N LYS A 64 -3.70 20.06 -26.59
CA LYS A 64 -5.10 19.62 -26.60
C LYS A 64 -5.60 19.29 -25.18
N LEU A 65 -4.81 18.51 -24.43
CA LEU A 65 -5.17 18.09 -23.07
C LEU A 65 -5.20 19.28 -22.11
N ASP A 66 -4.31 20.27 -22.27
CA ASP A 66 -4.29 21.50 -21.46
C ASP A 66 -5.55 22.35 -21.66
N ARG A 67 -6.17 22.25 -22.81
CA ARG A 67 -7.43 22.96 -23.14
C ARG A 67 -8.69 22.15 -22.87
N MET A 68 -8.61 21.04 -22.19
CA MET A 68 -9.81 20.29 -21.82
C MET A 68 -10.60 21.00 -20.73
N LYS A 69 -11.93 20.91 -20.83
CA LYS A 69 -12.88 21.45 -19.86
C LYS A 69 -14.06 20.48 -19.69
N GLY A 70 -14.56 20.42 -18.48
CA GLY A 70 -15.70 19.57 -18.13
C GLY A 70 -15.29 18.42 -17.22
N GLU A 71 -16.25 17.56 -16.93
CA GLU A 71 -16.07 16.36 -16.13
C GLU A 71 -16.06 15.13 -17.04
N LEU A 72 -15.17 14.19 -16.73
CA LEU A 72 -15.11 12.90 -17.42
C LEU A 72 -15.79 11.84 -16.57
N SER A 73 -16.71 11.06 -17.16
CA SER A 73 -17.31 9.91 -16.49
C SER A 73 -16.35 8.71 -16.57
N VAL A 74 -15.62 8.49 -15.48
CA VAL A 74 -14.69 7.36 -15.34
C VAL A 74 -15.09 6.42 -14.20
N GLN A 75 -16.39 6.39 -13.85
CA GLN A 75 -16.88 5.65 -12.69
C GLN A 75 -16.48 4.17 -12.73
N LYS A 76 -16.58 3.52 -13.89
CA LYS A 76 -16.17 2.13 -14.07
C LYS A 76 -14.70 1.91 -13.67
N ILE A 77 -13.80 2.81 -14.08
CA ILE A 77 -12.37 2.73 -13.71
C ILE A 77 -12.19 2.95 -12.21
N VAL A 78 -12.96 3.85 -11.62
CA VAL A 78 -12.93 4.11 -10.17
C VAL A 78 -13.36 2.87 -9.39
N ASP A 79 -14.43 2.20 -9.81
CA ASP A 79 -14.94 0.99 -9.16
C ASP A 79 -13.91 -0.16 -9.25
N GLU A 80 -13.31 -0.38 -10.41
CA GLU A 80 -12.26 -1.38 -10.60
C GLU A 80 -10.99 -1.08 -9.77
N LEU A 81 -10.58 0.20 -9.68
CA LEU A 81 -9.46 0.62 -8.84
C LEU A 81 -9.78 0.46 -7.34
N TYR A 82 -11.06 0.65 -6.97
CA TYR A 82 -11.50 0.37 -5.60
C TYR A 82 -11.36 -1.13 -5.28
N ASP A 83 -11.85 -2.01 -6.16
CA ASP A 83 -11.73 -3.45 -5.98
C ASP A 83 -10.27 -3.93 -5.99
N TRP A 84 -9.44 -3.34 -6.86
CA TRP A 84 -8.00 -3.58 -6.86
C TRP A 84 -7.37 -3.21 -5.50
N THR A 85 -7.75 -2.05 -4.97
CA THR A 85 -7.24 -1.58 -3.67
C THR A 85 -7.72 -2.47 -2.53
N ALA A 86 -8.99 -2.86 -2.54
CA ALA A 86 -9.57 -3.72 -1.50
C ALA A 86 -8.85 -5.07 -1.42
N ARG A 87 -8.58 -5.71 -2.56
CA ARG A 87 -7.81 -6.98 -2.60
C ARG A 87 -6.40 -6.80 -2.02
N ARG A 88 -5.69 -5.73 -2.40
CA ARG A 88 -4.33 -5.46 -1.88
C ARG A 88 -4.31 -5.10 -0.40
N MET A 89 -5.35 -4.43 0.09
CA MET A 89 -5.49 -4.13 1.52
C MET A 89 -5.76 -5.39 2.34
N GLU A 90 -6.52 -6.35 1.79
CA GLU A 90 -6.72 -7.64 2.45
C GLU A 90 -5.40 -8.44 2.52
N ASP A 91 -4.63 -8.50 1.42
CA ASP A 91 -3.28 -9.08 1.42
C ASP A 91 -2.38 -8.43 2.49
N ALA A 92 -2.40 -7.08 2.59
CA ALA A 92 -1.62 -6.35 3.59
C ALA A 92 -2.05 -6.67 5.03
N LYS A 93 -3.36 -6.85 5.24
CA LYS A 93 -3.95 -7.22 6.53
C LYS A 93 -3.59 -8.66 6.92
N GLU A 94 -3.70 -9.61 6.00
CA GLU A 94 -3.32 -11.01 6.23
C GLU A 94 -1.84 -11.15 6.60
N ASN A 95 -0.98 -10.33 6.01
CA ASN A 95 0.45 -10.30 6.29
C ASN A 95 0.83 -9.36 7.46
N ASP A 96 -0.15 -8.73 8.14
CA ASP A 96 0.05 -7.69 9.18
C ASP A 96 1.03 -6.58 8.76
N SER A 97 1.05 -6.24 7.47
CA SER A 97 1.97 -5.26 6.90
C SER A 97 1.41 -3.83 6.95
N LYS A 98 1.70 -3.11 8.03
CA LYS A 98 1.38 -1.67 8.14
C LYS A 98 2.11 -0.83 7.11
N ALA A 99 3.27 -1.28 6.66
CA ALA A 99 4.03 -0.66 5.59
C ALA A 99 3.25 -0.70 4.27
N ASP A 100 2.76 -1.87 3.87
CA ASP A 100 1.97 -2.03 2.65
C ASP A 100 0.64 -1.27 2.72
N GLU A 101 -0.08 -1.35 3.85
CA GLU A 101 -1.29 -0.54 4.09
C GLU A 101 -1.03 0.95 3.82
N MET A 102 0.07 1.49 4.31
CA MET A 102 0.41 2.90 4.12
C MET A 102 0.77 3.22 2.67
N LEU A 103 1.56 2.37 2.01
CA LEU A 103 2.02 2.60 0.64
C LEU A 103 0.89 2.51 -0.39
N LEU A 104 -0.14 1.67 -0.12
CA LEU A 104 -1.31 1.51 -0.98
C LEU A 104 -2.21 2.76 -1.03
N LYS A 105 -2.24 3.57 0.02
CA LYS A 105 -3.25 4.64 0.23
C LYS A 105 -3.48 5.59 -0.94
N ARG A 106 -2.49 5.76 -1.83
CA ARG A 106 -2.58 6.67 -2.97
C ARG A 106 -2.35 6.03 -4.33
N CYS A 107 -2.06 4.73 -4.37
CA CYS A 107 -1.75 4.06 -5.62
C CYS A 107 -2.90 4.14 -6.63
N ALA A 108 -4.14 3.89 -6.20
CA ALA A 108 -5.31 3.99 -7.07
C ALA A 108 -5.50 5.42 -7.61
N TYR A 109 -5.33 6.43 -6.77
CA TYR A 109 -5.39 7.82 -7.19
C TYR A 109 -4.33 8.16 -8.26
N HIS A 110 -3.11 7.69 -8.08
CA HIS A 110 -2.06 7.83 -9.10
C HIS A 110 -2.39 7.02 -10.36
N GLY A 111 -2.92 5.80 -10.19
CA GLY A 111 -3.36 4.97 -11.31
C GLY A 111 -4.36 5.70 -12.20
N LEU A 112 -5.40 6.28 -11.61
CA LEU A 112 -6.40 7.07 -12.33
C LEU A 112 -5.79 8.31 -12.99
N ASN A 113 -5.04 9.12 -12.23
CA ASN A 113 -4.51 10.38 -12.75
C ASN A 113 -3.52 10.19 -13.90
N PHE A 114 -2.69 9.14 -13.87
CA PHE A 114 -1.73 8.88 -14.93
C PHE A 114 -2.33 8.14 -16.12
N SER A 115 -3.43 7.41 -15.96
CA SER A 115 -4.15 6.80 -17.09
C SER A 115 -5.08 7.78 -17.80
N ALA A 116 -5.67 8.73 -17.10
CA ALA A 116 -6.67 9.64 -17.64
C ALA A 116 -6.25 10.34 -18.96
N PRO A 117 -5.05 10.91 -19.11
CA PRO A 117 -4.63 11.51 -20.37
C PRO A 117 -4.68 10.54 -21.56
N PHE A 118 -4.23 9.30 -21.36
CA PHE A 118 -4.22 8.27 -22.40
C PHE A 118 -5.62 7.77 -22.71
N ILE A 119 -6.49 7.65 -21.73
CA ILE A 119 -7.91 7.31 -21.92
C ILE A 119 -8.59 8.38 -22.79
N VAL A 120 -8.38 9.64 -22.46
CA VAL A 120 -8.89 10.76 -23.27
C VAL A 120 -8.35 10.72 -24.69
N MET A 121 -7.05 10.46 -24.87
CA MET A 121 -6.45 10.36 -26.20
C MET A 121 -7.04 9.22 -27.03
N ARG A 122 -7.41 8.09 -26.39
CA ARG A 122 -8.10 6.97 -27.07
C ARG A 122 -9.48 7.34 -27.58
N HIS A 123 -10.21 8.14 -26.81
CA HIS A 123 -11.59 8.54 -27.11
C HIS A 123 -11.68 9.93 -27.73
N TRP A 124 -10.56 10.41 -28.32
CA TRP A 124 -10.50 11.77 -28.86
C TRP A 124 -11.49 12.08 -29.97
N ASP A 125 -11.90 11.09 -30.72
CA ASP A 125 -12.92 11.19 -31.77
C ASP A 125 -14.32 11.58 -31.24
N GLN A 126 -14.57 11.37 -29.95
CA GLN A 126 -15.80 11.75 -29.25
C GLN A 126 -15.74 13.16 -28.65
N MET A 127 -14.56 13.81 -28.74
CA MET A 127 -14.36 15.16 -28.25
C MET A 127 -14.73 16.20 -29.32
N HIS A 128 -15.30 17.31 -28.90
CA HIS A 128 -15.63 18.44 -29.76
C HIS A 128 -15.08 19.74 -29.18
N GLN A 129 -14.90 20.74 -30.04
CA GLN A 129 -14.37 22.03 -29.64
C GLN A 129 -15.53 22.98 -29.29
N ASP A 130 -15.43 23.59 -28.08
CA ASP A 130 -16.29 24.67 -27.61
C ASP A 130 -15.43 25.91 -27.33
N GLY A 131 -15.43 26.84 -28.27
CA GLY A 131 -14.54 28.00 -28.23
C GLY A 131 -13.07 27.59 -28.27
N GLN A 132 -12.33 27.92 -27.23
CA GLN A 132 -10.92 27.53 -27.08
C GLN A 132 -10.71 26.22 -26.33
N TYR A 133 -11.78 25.58 -25.85
CA TYR A 133 -11.74 24.38 -25.02
C TYR A 133 -12.18 23.16 -25.79
N TRP A 134 -11.73 21.99 -25.32
CA TRP A 134 -12.20 20.69 -25.76
C TRP A 134 -13.12 20.08 -24.72
N CYS A 135 -14.27 19.62 -25.12
CA CYS A 135 -15.30 19.01 -24.28
C CYS A 135 -15.78 17.70 -24.93
N GLY A 136 -16.29 16.80 -24.13
CA GLY A 136 -16.89 15.58 -24.65
C GLY A 136 -17.21 14.61 -23.50
N GLU A 137 -18.02 13.62 -23.86
CA GLU A 137 -18.39 12.51 -22.97
C GLU A 137 -18.09 11.22 -23.71
N PHE A 138 -17.60 10.23 -22.98
CA PHE A 138 -17.37 8.88 -23.50
C PHE A 138 -17.54 7.86 -22.38
N GLU A 139 -17.78 6.62 -22.74
CA GLU A 139 -17.79 5.50 -21.80
C GLU A 139 -16.44 4.81 -21.84
N THR A 140 -15.90 4.51 -20.65
CA THR A 140 -14.67 3.75 -20.52
C THR A 140 -14.91 2.26 -20.76
N ASP A 141 -13.94 1.59 -21.38
CA ASP A 141 -13.99 0.19 -21.75
C ASP A 141 -12.93 -0.67 -21.03
N GLU A 142 -12.85 -1.93 -21.40
CA GLU A 142 -11.88 -2.89 -20.84
C GLU A 142 -10.42 -2.51 -21.14
N VAL A 143 -10.15 -1.85 -22.26
CA VAL A 143 -8.78 -1.42 -22.60
C VAL A 143 -8.34 -0.27 -21.70
N ASP A 144 -9.26 0.64 -21.38
CA ASP A 144 -9.01 1.73 -20.43
C ASP A 144 -8.72 1.18 -19.03
N TRP A 145 -9.48 0.15 -18.62
CA TRP A 145 -9.21 -0.53 -17.37
C TRP A 145 -7.82 -1.18 -17.35
N ARG A 146 -7.47 -1.96 -18.37
CA ARG A 146 -6.15 -2.61 -18.46
C ARG A 146 -5.00 -1.61 -18.41
N LEU A 147 -5.16 -0.46 -19.02
CA LEU A 147 -4.19 0.63 -18.94
C LEU A 147 -4.07 1.15 -17.51
N SER A 148 -5.18 1.41 -16.85
CA SER A 148 -5.22 1.89 -15.46
C SER A 148 -4.64 0.85 -14.51
N GLU A 149 -4.96 -0.42 -14.71
CA GLU A 149 -4.43 -1.55 -13.93
C GLU A 149 -2.90 -1.67 -14.10
N LEU A 150 -2.38 -1.56 -15.31
CA LEU A 150 -0.94 -1.56 -15.56
C LEU A 150 -0.25 -0.43 -14.81
N ILE A 151 -0.78 0.78 -14.89
CA ILE A 151 -0.20 1.96 -14.25
C ILE A 151 -0.25 1.83 -12.72
N VAL A 152 -1.37 1.40 -12.13
CA VAL A 152 -1.46 1.24 -10.68
C VAL A 152 -0.55 0.13 -10.16
N ASN A 153 -0.39 -0.96 -10.90
CA ASN A 153 0.54 -2.03 -10.54
C ASN A 153 2.00 -1.55 -10.58
N ILE A 154 2.39 -0.79 -11.61
CA ILE A 154 3.73 -0.17 -11.69
C ILE A 154 3.93 0.79 -10.51
N GLN A 155 2.93 1.65 -10.23
CA GLN A 155 3.00 2.60 -9.12
C GLN A 155 3.21 1.90 -7.78
N TYR A 156 2.47 0.84 -7.51
CA TYR A 156 2.60 0.08 -6.27
C TYR A 156 3.95 -0.63 -6.18
N ALA A 157 4.39 -1.27 -7.26
CA ALA A 157 5.72 -1.91 -7.31
C ALA A 157 6.84 -0.89 -7.04
N CYS A 158 6.77 0.30 -7.62
CA CYS A 158 7.72 1.38 -7.38
C CYS A 158 7.66 1.88 -5.93
N GLN A 159 6.47 2.05 -5.36
CA GLN A 159 6.30 2.42 -3.96
C GLN A 159 6.98 1.40 -3.03
N ARG A 160 6.76 0.12 -3.24
CA ARG A 160 7.41 -0.94 -2.46
C ARG A 160 8.92 -0.96 -2.64
N HIS A 161 9.40 -0.83 -3.88
CA HIS A 161 10.82 -0.85 -4.18
C HIS A 161 11.60 0.30 -3.52
N TYR A 162 11.07 1.53 -3.62
CA TYR A 162 11.78 2.70 -3.11
C TYR A 162 11.54 2.98 -1.63
N PHE A 163 10.37 2.65 -1.12
CA PHE A 163 9.95 3.06 0.21
C PHE A 163 9.57 1.91 1.15
N GLY A 164 9.49 0.66 0.67
CA GLY A 164 9.07 -0.49 1.48
C GLY A 164 9.91 -0.66 2.75
N ALA A 165 11.22 -0.80 2.60
CA ALA A 165 12.11 -0.97 3.76
C ALA A 165 12.09 0.23 4.72
N MET A 166 11.89 1.45 4.19
CA MET A 166 11.77 2.65 5.04
C MET A 166 10.43 2.67 5.80
N ALA A 167 9.36 2.20 5.17
CA ALA A 167 8.05 2.07 5.80
C ALA A 167 8.10 1.07 6.95
N GLU A 168 8.70 -0.09 6.73
CA GLU A 168 8.89 -1.11 7.75
C GLU A 168 9.68 -0.55 8.94
N ALA A 169 10.85 0.05 8.68
CA ALA A 169 11.67 0.66 9.73
C ALA A 169 10.93 1.77 10.50
N TYR A 170 10.13 2.57 9.81
CA TYR A 170 9.31 3.62 10.44
C TYR A 170 8.30 3.03 11.44
N PHE A 171 7.57 1.97 11.04
CA PHE A 171 6.59 1.35 11.93
C PHE A 171 7.26 0.61 13.08
N ASP A 172 8.38 -0.08 12.85
CA ASP A 172 9.15 -0.73 13.89
C ASP A 172 9.68 0.26 14.95
N ASN A 173 10.20 1.41 14.51
CA ASN A 173 10.66 2.47 15.41
C ASN A 173 9.49 3.09 16.17
N LYS A 174 8.37 3.36 15.49
CA LYS A 174 7.16 3.88 16.13
C LYS A 174 6.62 2.94 17.20
N LEU A 175 6.73 1.63 17.01
CA LEU A 175 6.36 0.64 18.01
C LEU A 175 7.32 0.65 19.22
N LYS A 176 8.62 0.85 18.99
CA LYS A 176 9.62 1.00 20.07
C LYS A 176 9.37 2.25 20.92
N ASP A 177 8.95 3.33 20.27
CA ASP A 177 8.64 4.62 20.94
C ASP A 177 7.21 4.65 21.53
N ALA A 178 6.40 3.61 21.29
CA ALA A 178 5.05 3.52 21.79
C ALA A 178 5.01 3.48 23.32
N SER A 179 3.92 3.99 23.90
CA SER A 179 3.73 3.96 25.35
C SER A 179 3.88 2.55 25.92
N VAL A 180 4.30 2.44 27.16
CA VAL A 180 4.45 1.16 27.90
C VAL A 180 3.24 0.25 27.76
N ASN A 181 2.05 0.82 27.63
CA ASN A 181 0.81 0.05 27.45
C ASN A 181 0.71 -0.60 26.06
N VAL A 182 1.13 0.10 25.03
CA VAL A 182 1.16 -0.44 23.65
C VAL A 182 2.22 -1.53 23.54
N GLN A 183 3.42 -1.30 24.09
CA GLN A 183 4.49 -2.31 24.13
C GLN A 183 4.07 -3.57 24.90
N ARG A 184 3.35 -3.40 26.03
CA ARG A 184 2.81 -4.53 26.80
C ARG A 184 1.74 -5.29 26.01
N ARG A 185 0.91 -4.57 25.26
CA ARG A 185 -0.15 -5.18 24.44
C ARG A 185 0.48 -5.96 23.30
N GLN A 186 1.45 -5.41 22.60
CA GLN A 186 2.18 -6.08 21.53
C GLN A 186 2.90 -7.33 22.04
N LYS A 187 3.64 -7.24 23.16
CA LYS A 187 4.26 -8.40 23.78
C LYS A 187 3.24 -9.48 24.18
N THR A 188 2.02 -9.07 24.54
CA THR A 188 0.93 -10.01 24.83
C THR A 188 0.50 -10.74 23.55
N LEU A 189 0.42 -10.03 22.44
CA LEU A 189 0.08 -10.54 21.11
C LEU A 189 1.12 -11.57 20.65
N GLU A 190 2.38 -11.20 20.59
CA GLU A 190 3.49 -12.08 20.24
C GLU A 190 3.53 -13.36 21.08
N ASN A 191 3.28 -13.24 22.39
CA ASN A 191 3.23 -14.39 23.28
C ASN A 191 1.99 -15.26 23.04
N PHE A 192 0.85 -14.66 22.68
CA PHE A 192 -0.35 -15.38 22.30
C PHE A 192 -0.18 -16.14 20.99
N ASP A 193 0.47 -15.52 20.00
CA ASP A 193 0.77 -16.16 18.72
C ASP A 193 1.70 -17.36 18.84
N ARG A 194 2.66 -17.29 19.78
CA ARG A 194 3.57 -18.42 20.11
C ARG A 194 2.89 -19.60 20.79
N LEU A 195 1.69 -19.43 21.37
CA LEU A 195 0.94 -20.56 21.89
C LEU A 195 0.54 -21.49 20.76
N PRO A 196 0.58 -22.81 20.92
CA PRO A 196 -0.04 -23.74 19.99
C PRO A 196 -1.56 -23.54 19.94
N ASP A 197 -2.22 -24.04 18.90
CA ASP A 197 -3.68 -23.94 18.75
C ASP A 197 -4.43 -24.57 19.93
N GLU A 198 -3.92 -25.71 20.43
CA GLU A 198 -4.35 -26.32 21.67
C GLU A 198 -3.21 -26.27 22.68
N PHE A 199 -3.49 -25.74 23.87
CA PHE A 199 -2.45 -25.47 24.88
C PHE A 199 -2.96 -25.72 26.30
N THR A 200 -2.00 -25.90 27.19
CA THR A 200 -2.19 -26.08 28.65
C THR A 200 -1.77 -24.82 29.42
N ILE A 201 -2.08 -24.80 30.73
CA ILE A 201 -1.57 -23.74 31.64
C ILE A 201 -0.05 -23.66 31.64
N ASP A 202 0.65 -24.81 31.50
CA ASP A 202 2.12 -24.84 31.49
C ASP A 202 2.68 -24.17 30.20
N ASP A 203 2.00 -24.31 29.08
CA ASP A 203 2.36 -23.62 27.83
C ASP A 203 2.20 -22.09 27.98
N VAL A 204 1.15 -21.65 28.64
CA VAL A 204 0.94 -20.23 28.94
C VAL A 204 2.04 -19.70 29.86
N VAL A 205 2.46 -20.47 30.88
CA VAL A 205 3.59 -20.10 31.74
C VAL A 205 4.84 -19.88 30.90
N ARG A 206 5.15 -20.81 29.98
CA ARG A 206 6.34 -20.73 29.12
C ARG A 206 6.26 -19.57 28.12
N CYS A 207 5.19 -19.49 27.32
CA CYS A 207 5.08 -18.50 26.27
C CYS A 207 5.00 -17.06 26.79
N PHE A 208 4.32 -16.85 27.91
CA PHE A 208 4.19 -15.54 28.54
C PHE A 208 5.27 -15.26 29.58
N ASN A 209 6.21 -16.19 29.80
CA ASN A 209 7.26 -16.09 30.82
C ASN A 209 6.74 -15.69 32.20
N LEU A 210 5.72 -16.43 32.71
CA LEU A 210 5.05 -16.13 33.96
C LEU A 210 5.68 -16.88 35.11
N GLY A 211 5.81 -16.24 36.26
CA GLY A 211 6.43 -16.83 37.46
C GLY A 211 5.56 -17.89 38.17
N SER A 212 4.29 -18.07 37.78
CA SER A 212 3.41 -19.05 38.44
C SER A 212 2.22 -19.49 37.59
N ALA A 213 1.74 -20.71 37.84
CA ALA A 213 0.51 -21.23 37.25
C ALA A 213 -0.74 -20.41 37.63
N ALA A 214 -0.75 -19.78 38.82
CA ALA A 214 -1.85 -18.90 39.22
C ALA A 214 -1.94 -17.66 38.31
N SER A 215 -0.83 -17.06 37.94
CA SER A 215 -0.78 -15.94 36.99
C SER A 215 -1.23 -16.37 35.61
N ALA A 216 -0.84 -17.57 35.16
CA ALA A 216 -1.27 -18.13 33.89
C ALA A 216 -2.79 -18.37 33.84
N ARG A 217 -3.40 -18.92 34.90
CA ARG A 217 -4.85 -19.07 35.01
C ARG A 217 -5.57 -17.73 34.89
N LYS A 218 -5.11 -16.69 35.60
CA LYS A 218 -5.69 -15.32 35.47
C LYS A 218 -5.60 -14.80 34.02
N LYS A 219 -4.48 -15.09 33.32
CA LYS A 219 -4.30 -14.70 31.91
C LYS A 219 -5.29 -15.43 31.01
N VAL A 220 -5.43 -16.75 31.16
CA VAL A 220 -6.39 -17.56 30.40
C VAL A 220 -7.83 -17.09 30.64
N THR A 221 -8.23 -16.81 31.90
CA THR A 221 -9.56 -16.28 32.22
C THR A 221 -9.85 -14.96 31.47
N ARG A 222 -8.83 -14.08 31.33
CA ARG A 222 -8.97 -12.85 30.54
C ARG A 222 -9.15 -13.16 29.04
N LEU A 223 -8.35 -14.05 28.49
CA LEU A 223 -8.45 -14.47 27.09
C LEU A 223 -9.80 -15.13 26.79
N GLN A 224 -10.35 -15.90 27.74
CA GLN A 224 -11.71 -16.49 27.62
C GLN A 224 -12.79 -15.40 27.66
N ARG A 225 -12.69 -14.44 28.58
CA ARG A 225 -13.62 -13.30 28.63
C ARG A 225 -13.61 -12.48 27.32
N ASP A 226 -12.43 -12.37 26.71
CA ASP A 226 -12.24 -11.65 25.45
C ASP A 226 -12.54 -12.54 24.21
N HIS A 227 -13.11 -13.73 24.42
CA HIS A 227 -13.50 -14.73 23.38
C HIS A 227 -12.36 -15.19 22.46
N LEU A 228 -11.14 -15.14 22.94
CA LEU A 228 -9.93 -15.54 22.18
C LEU A 228 -9.55 -17.01 22.38
N VAL A 229 -10.03 -17.60 23.48
CA VAL A 229 -9.79 -19.01 23.79
C VAL A 229 -11.02 -19.63 24.45
N GLU A 230 -11.20 -20.93 24.21
CA GLU A 230 -12.22 -21.74 24.87
C GLU A 230 -11.57 -22.90 25.64
N LYS A 231 -12.28 -23.39 26.66
CA LYS A 231 -11.86 -24.60 27.36
C LYS A 231 -12.36 -25.82 26.61
N VAL A 232 -11.46 -26.73 26.25
CA VAL A 232 -11.84 -28.01 25.66
C VAL A 232 -12.34 -28.95 26.75
N GLU A 233 -13.56 -29.46 26.60
CA GLU A 233 -14.11 -30.44 27.55
C GLU A 233 -13.47 -31.82 27.29
N GLU A 234 -12.57 -32.22 28.17
CA GLU A 234 -12.02 -33.59 28.15
C GLU A 234 -12.77 -34.50 29.14
N LYS A 235 -13.03 -35.71 28.69
CA LYS A 235 -13.71 -36.78 29.48
C LYS A 235 -12.82 -37.44 30.53
N SER A 236 -11.61 -37.00 30.77
CA SER A 236 -10.64 -37.63 31.65
C SER A 236 -9.84 -36.62 32.47
N SER A 237 -9.51 -36.97 33.70
CA SER A 237 -9.00 -36.18 34.83
C SER A 237 -7.59 -35.58 34.69
N GLN A 238 -7.12 -35.29 33.49
CA GLN A 238 -5.82 -34.69 33.27
C GLN A 238 -5.94 -33.23 32.87
N LYS A 239 -4.86 -32.49 32.98
CA LYS A 239 -4.67 -31.03 32.85
C LYS A 239 -5.65 -30.34 31.89
N ALA A 240 -6.29 -29.24 32.34
CA ALA A 240 -7.21 -28.47 31.52
C ALA A 240 -6.56 -28.02 30.21
N LEU A 241 -7.18 -28.37 29.09
CA LEU A 241 -6.79 -28.01 27.73
C LEU A 241 -7.62 -26.82 27.26
N PHE A 242 -6.99 -25.91 26.53
CA PHE A 242 -7.61 -24.72 25.97
C PHE A 242 -7.31 -24.66 24.46
N ARG A 243 -8.22 -24.11 23.66
CA ARG A 243 -8.07 -23.95 22.22
C ARG A 243 -8.24 -22.48 21.85
N LYS A 244 -7.44 -22.01 20.92
CA LYS A 244 -7.62 -20.70 20.30
C LYS A 244 -8.90 -20.66 19.48
N THR A 245 -9.72 -19.62 19.66
CA THR A 245 -10.98 -19.40 18.93
C THR A 245 -10.97 -18.10 18.13
N GLY A 246 -9.98 -17.27 18.34
CA GLY A 246 -9.86 -15.98 17.67
C GLY A 246 -8.41 -15.52 17.56
N THR A 247 -8.22 -14.50 16.74
CA THR A 247 -6.91 -13.81 16.58
C THR A 247 -6.94 -12.56 17.43
N LEU A 248 -5.91 -12.35 18.26
CA LEU A 248 -5.76 -11.13 19.02
C LEU A 248 -5.37 -10.01 18.05
N MET A 249 -6.22 -9.00 17.89
CA MET A 249 -5.90 -7.81 17.09
C MET A 249 -5.44 -6.66 18.00
N LEU A 250 -4.51 -5.86 17.48
CA LEU A 250 -4.06 -4.61 18.13
C LEU A 250 -5.12 -3.54 18.12
#